data_5fdb79ca09cb3f72234a620262ef5ace
#
_entry.id   5fdb79ca09cb3f72234a620262ef5ace
#
_cell.length_a   1.000
_cell.length_b   1.000
_cell.length_c   1.000
_cell.angle_alpha   90.00
_cell.angle_beta   90.00
_cell.angle_gamma   90.00
#
_symmetry.space_group_name_H-M   'P 1'
#
loop_
_entity.id
_entity.type
_entity.pdbx_description
1 polymer ?
#
loop_
_entity_poly.entity_id
_entity_poly.type
_entity_poly.pdbx_seq_one_letter_code
_entity_poly.pdbx_strand_id
1 'polypeptide(L)'
;MSSPTFVPLAASLRTPHPRHIGIINDYVKIPYANGSSFASQFLYREFTRRGHEVTVFGPRDPKAVGEELPRKAVLFDSLPLHNHPGLFLALPSREALARAVAAKLDVVLAQTGSGLLDLGVWLRAHAGVPLLCVNTIHLPSVYNVLLPDALHARPEVRQLFEAELIPRVERLTASAYNLSDGLVVLSSGLEQYWRERGVTVPIHVIPRSVEPKVFDAPTGADPFPAAARRGARLLCVCRHTREKEVERLIRTFAERIAPNCPEASLTLVGDGPDHDAFVALARRLGVAERVHFPGEFPLTEVTQFYRHADVFVYASLSETYGQVVSEALWNALPVVAFADRMGVSHQVSPGENGELVEPGPDTERADSRFASLVVRLLRDPAQRGAYGQRARLLARERSNPELAVARYGAAFMSAREHCARTFKPGGASARLVPLARWAAFHTLLAGLGRVRAPAVLNRHGRRQPGWERVTPATAA
;
A
#
# COMPACT_ATOMS: atom_id res chain seq x y z
N MET A 1 -24.40 -7.76 -17.61
CA MET A 1 -23.53 -7.17 -16.57
C MET A 1 -24.36 -7.05 -15.31
N SER A 2 -24.25 -8.02 -14.38
CA SER A 2 -25.00 -8.05 -13.13
C SER A 2 -24.29 -7.16 -12.10
N SER A 3 -25.03 -6.17 -11.59
CA SER A 3 -24.59 -5.28 -10.50
C SER A 3 -24.20 -6.10 -9.27
N PRO A 4 -23.16 -5.70 -8.52
CA PRO A 4 -22.78 -6.39 -7.28
C PRO A 4 -23.91 -6.28 -6.26
N THR A 5 -24.37 -7.41 -5.78
CA THR A 5 -25.44 -7.53 -4.78
C THR A 5 -25.02 -6.84 -3.48
N PHE A 6 -25.67 -5.76 -3.15
CA PHE A 6 -25.48 -5.00 -1.91
C PHE A 6 -26.05 -5.82 -0.75
N VAL A 7 -25.20 -6.28 0.17
CA VAL A 7 -25.65 -6.92 1.42
C VAL A 7 -26.00 -5.81 2.42
N PRO A 8 -27.26 -5.74 2.92
CA PRO A 8 -27.66 -4.69 3.85
C PRO A 8 -26.88 -4.75 5.16
N LEU A 9 -26.47 -3.61 5.67
CA LEU A 9 -25.69 -3.41 6.91
C LEU A 9 -26.36 -4.04 8.16
N ALA A 10 -27.67 -4.16 8.18
CA ALA A 10 -28.44 -4.66 9.32
C ALA A 10 -28.26 -6.17 9.61
N ALA A 11 -27.86 -6.98 8.62
CA ALA A 11 -27.67 -8.42 8.80
C ALA A 11 -26.33 -8.81 9.42
N SER A 12 -25.31 -7.95 9.32
CA SER A 12 -23.95 -8.23 9.80
C SER A 12 -23.77 -8.02 11.32
N LEU A 13 -24.71 -7.37 12.00
CA LEU A 13 -24.61 -7.02 13.41
C LEU A 13 -24.96 -8.17 14.38
N ARG A 14 -25.44 -9.31 13.89
CA ARG A 14 -25.90 -10.44 14.73
C ARG A 14 -24.99 -11.67 14.74
N THR A 15 -23.86 -11.66 14.03
CA THR A 15 -22.91 -12.77 14.03
C THR A 15 -21.88 -12.62 15.16
N PRO A 16 -21.47 -13.71 15.84
CA PRO A 16 -20.48 -13.64 16.91
C PRO A 16 -19.12 -13.21 16.33
N HIS A 17 -18.76 -11.95 16.55
CA HIS A 17 -17.47 -11.41 16.14
C HIS A 17 -16.32 -12.11 16.86
N PRO A 18 -15.14 -12.27 16.25
CA PRO A 18 -13.96 -12.80 16.92
C PRO A 18 -13.64 -11.92 18.13
N ARG A 19 -13.34 -12.54 19.28
CA ARG A 19 -12.95 -11.79 20.49
C ARG A 19 -11.49 -11.39 20.45
N HIS A 20 -10.63 -12.27 19.95
CA HIS A 20 -9.20 -12.10 19.89
C HIS A 20 -8.68 -12.26 18.47
N ILE A 21 -8.15 -11.17 17.90
CA ILE A 21 -7.64 -11.09 16.53
C ILE A 21 -6.12 -11.02 16.55
N GLY A 22 -5.45 -11.89 15.79
CA GLY A 22 -4.02 -11.79 15.53
C GLY A 22 -3.77 -10.98 14.26
N ILE A 23 -2.87 -10.00 14.28
CA ILE A 23 -2.39 -9.29 13.07
C ILE A 23 -0.93 -9.63 12.86
N ILE A 24 -0.60 -10.30 11.75
CA ILE A 24 0.77 -10.55 11.34
C ILE A 24 1.21 -9.37 10.44
N ASN A 25 2.32 -8.72 10.77
CA ASN A 25 2.84 -7.57 10.06
C ASN A 25 4.37 -7.60 9.96
N ASP A 26 4.91 -7.20 8.82
CA ASP A 26 6.35 -7.13 8.58
C ASP A 26 7.04 -5.98 9.34
N TYR A 27 6.28 -5.01 9.84
CA TYR A 27 6.79 -3.77 10.45
C TYR A 27 6.09 -3.49 11.78
N VAL A 28 6.73 -3.79 12.88
CA VAL A 28 6.21 -3.43 14.20
C VAL A 28 6.49 -1.95 14.52
N LYS A 29 7.65 -1.45 14.10
CA LYS A 29 7.97 -0.02 14.02
C LYS A 29 8.02 0.38 12.56
N ILE A 30 7.41 1.53 12.21
CA ILE A 30 7.44 2.05 10.84
C ILE A 30 8.65 2.96 10.70
N PRO A 31 9.68 2.57 9.93
CA PRO A 31 10.85 3.40 9.72
C PRO A 31 10.62 4.51 8.68
N TYR A 32 9.63 4.34 7.80
CA TYR A 32 9.25 5.28 6.74
C TYR A 32 7.81 5.05 6.30
N ALA A 33 7.24 5.95 5.49
CA ALA A 33 5.87 5.82 5.00
C ALA A 33 5.67 4.53 4.18
N ASN A 34 4.76 3.68 4.65
CA ASN A 34 4.43 2.40 4.03
C ASN A 34 2.94 2.12 4.16
N GLY A 35 2.26 2.01 3.01
CA GLY A 35 0.81 1.82 2.99
C GLY A 35 0.32 0.55 3.70
N SER A 36 1.10 -0.55 3.70
CA SER A 36 0.74 -1.78 4.42
C SER A 36 0.80 -1.59 5.93
N SER A 37 1.83 -0.90 6.42
CA SER A 37 1.97 -0.62 7.86
C SER A 37 0.88 0.30 8.37
N PHE A 38 0.55 1.36 7.63
CA PHE A 38 -0.57 2.24 7.98
C PHE A 38 -1.90 1.50 8.02
N ALA A 39 -2.15 0.60 7.06
CA ALA A 39 -3.36 -0.21 7.06
C ALA A 39 -3.44 -1.14 8.28
N SER A 40 -2.32 -1.77 8.68
CA SER A 40 -2.28 -2.62 9.88
C SER A 40 -2.54 -1.82 11.15
N GLN A 41 -1.94 -0.63 11.28
CA GLN A 41 -2.18 0.25 12.43
C GLN A 41 -3.62 0.76 12.47
N PHE A 42 -4.18 1.12 11.31
CA PHE A 42 -5.59 1.51 11.20
C PHE A 42 -6.50 0.37 11.70
N LEU A 43 -6.31 -0.85 11.19
CA LEU A 43 -7.11 -2.02 11.60
C LEU A 43 -6.94 -2.35 13.08
N TYR A 44 -5.71 -2.29 13.61
CA TYR A 44 -5.44 -2.46 15.02
C TYR A 44 -6.27 -1.49 15.88
N ARG A 45 -6.22 -0.18 15.57
CA ARG A 45 -6.98 0.84 16.29
C ARG A 45 -8.50 0.63 16.19
N GLU A 46 -8.98 0.34 14.98
CA GLU A 46 -10.42 0.16 14.75
C GLU A 46 -10.98 -1.09 15.42
N PHE A 47 -10.25 -2.21 15.41
CA PHE A 47 -10.67 -3.42 16.14
C PHE A 47 -10.60 -3.21 17.64
N THR A 48 -9.53 -2.60 18.17
CA THR A 48 -9.40 -2.30 19.60
C THR A 48 -10.51 -1.35 20.07
N ARG A 49 -10.83 -0.32 19.30
CA ARG A 49 -11.92 0.64 19.60
C ARG A 49 -13.29 -0.06 19.71
N ARG A 50 -13.48 -1.14 18.95
CA ARG A 50 -14.72 -1.95 18.98
C ARG A 50 -14.73 -3.05 20.03
N GLY A 51 -13.72 -3.09 20.90
CA GLY A 51 -13.66 -4.02 22.00
C GLY A 51 -13.04 -5.38 21.67
N HIS A 52 -12.44 -5.55 20.47
CA HIS A 52 -11.65 -6.74 20.20
C HIS A 52 -10.30 -6.69 20.92
N GLU A 53 -9.88 -7.81 21.45
CA GLU A 53 -8.48 -8.00 21.83
C GLU A 53 -7.65 -8.18 20.56
N VAL A 54 -6.52 -7.46 20.44
CA VAL A 54 -5.67 -7.53 19.25
C VAL A 54 -4.23 -7.80 19.66
N THR A 55 -3.64 -8.86 19.13
CA THR A 55 -2.20 -9.16 19.29
C THR A 55 -1.50 -9.01 17.95
N VAL A 56 -0.43 -8.24 17.93
CA VAL A 56 0.39 -8.03 16.71
C VAL A 56 1.62 -8.96 16.76
N PHE A 57 1.88 -9.62 15.63
CA PHE A 57 3.01 -10.52 15.42
C PHE A 57 3.95 -9.91 14.39
N GLY A 58 5.22 -9.80 14.70
CA GLY A 58 6.19 -9.22 13.77
C GLY A 58 7.64 -9.31 14.23
N PRO A 59 8.58 -8.75 13.47
CA PRO A 59 9.99 -8.77 13.78
C PRO A 59 10.30 -7.89 15.01
N ARG A 60 11.28 -8.30 15.78
CA ARG A 60 11.90 -7.46 16.82
C ARG A 60 12.74 -6.38 16.15
N ASP A 61 12.43 -5.12 16.40
CA ASP A 61 13.31 -4.00 16.11
C ASP A 61 14.08 -3.63 17.39
N PRO A 62 15.41 -3.76 17.41
CA PRO A 62 16.22 -3.45 18.61
C PRO A 62 16.16 -1.98 19.03
N LYS A 63 15.76 -1.08 18.10
CA LYS A 63 15.66 0.36 18.33
C LYS A 63 14.24 0.82 18.64
N ALA A 64 13.26 -0.07 18.67
CA ALA A 64 11.89 0.29 19.02
C ALA A 64 11.76 0.51 20.52
N VAL A 65 11.21 1.65 20.91
CA VAL A 65 10.85 1.96 22.30
C VAL A 65 9.39 1.57 22.56
N GLY A 66 9.04 1.36 23.84
CA GLY A 66 7.73 0.83 24.22
C GLY A 66 6.53 1.60 23.66
N GLU A 67 6.60 2.91 23.54
CA GLU A 67 5.54 3.76 22.96
C GLU A 67 5.31 3.57 21.47
N GLU A 68 6.30 3.01 20.75
CA GLU A 68 6.22 2.72 19.32
C GLU A 68 5.64 1.34 19.02
N LEU A 69 5.45 0.51 20.06
CA LEU A 69 4.95 -0.85 19.94
C LEU A 69 3.46 -0.93 20.30
N PRO A 70 2.71 -1.87 19.73
CA PRO A 70 1.34 -2.13 20.16
C PRO A 70 1.35 -2.73 21.59
N ARG A 71 0.29 -2.49 22.38
CA ARG A 71 0.18 -2.96 23.77
C ARG A 71 0.39 -4.47 23.92
N LYS A 72 -0.13 -5.25 22.95
CA LYS A 72 0.06 -6.70 22.90
C LYS A 72 0.81 -7.05 21.63
N ALA A 73 2.05 -7.49 21.77
CA ALA A 73 2.90 -7.91 20.67
C ALA A 73 3.64 -9.21 21.01
N VAL A 74 3.77 -10.05 20.01
CA VAL A 74 4.69 -11.20 20.01
C VAL A 74 5.77 -10.91 18.99
N LEU A 75 6.95 -10.55 19.49
CA LEU A 75 8.09 -10.19 18.68
C LEU A 75 9.00 -11.40 18.48
N PHE A 76 9.30 -11.68 17.22
CA PHE A 76 10.22 -12.73 16.79
C PHE A 76 11.64 -12.19 16.66
N ASP A 77 12.62 -13.03 16.90
CA ASP A 77 14.01 -12.71 16.58
C ASP A 77 14.13 -12.33 15.11
N SER A 78 15.07 -11.45 14.77
CA SER A 78 15.06 -10.85 13.45
C SER A 78 16.46 -10.57 12.90
N LEU A 79 16.56 -10.54 11.57
CA LEU A 79 17.74 -10.13 10.81
C LEU A 79 17.50 -8.73 10.21
N PRO A 80 18.49 -7.83 10.24
CA PRO A 80 18.38 -6.54 9.57
C PRO A 80 18.43 -6.70 8.05
N LEU A 81 17.62 -5.94 7.34
CA LEU A 81 17.67 -5.83 5.89
C LEU A 81 18.58 -4.64 5.52
N HIS A 82 19.83 -4.90 5.17
CA HIS A 82 20.87 -3.88 5.03
C HIS A 82 20.58 -2.82 3.97
N ASN A 83 19.99 -3.21 2.84
CA ASN A 83 19.61 -2.28 1.77
C ASN A 83 18.36 -1.44 2.11
N HIS A 84 17.67 -1.75 3.22
CA HIS A 84 16.52 -0.98 3.73
C HIS A 84 16.70 -0.72 5.22
N PRO A 85 17.47 0.31 5.61
CA PRO A 85 17.76 0.61 7.02
C PRO A 85 16.47 0.80 7.84
N GLY A 86 16.41 0.13 8.99
CA GLY A 86 15.23 0.13 9.87
C GLY A 86 14.18 -0.95 9.53
N LEU A 87 14.42 -1.80 8.52
CA LEU A 87 13.63 -3.00 8.30
C LEU A 87 14.31 -4.23 8.89
N PHE A 88 13.49 -5.10 9.47
CA PHE A 88 13.89 -6.35 10.09
C PHE A 88 13.06 -7.51 9.57
N LEU A 89 13.68 -8.63 9.34
CA LEU A 89 13.06 -9.86 8.84
C LEU A 89 12.94 -10.86 10.00
N ALA A 90 11.72 -11.15 10.43
CA ALA A 90 11.45 -12.05 11.55
C ALA A 90 11.94 -13.48 11.25
N LEU A 91 12.45 -14.17 12.25
CA LEU A 91 12.81 -15.58 12.19
C LEU A 91 11.97 -16.39 13.19
N PRO A 92 11.60 -17.64 12.87
CA PRO A 92 10.89 -18.49 13.81
C PRO A 92 11.77 -18.77 15.03
N SER A 93 11.26 -18.47 16.23
CA SER A 93 11.89 -18.83 17.49
C SER A 93 10.92 -19.62 18.35
N ARG A 94 11.42 -20.61 19.07
CA ARG A 94 10.59 -21.52 19.88
C ARG A 94 9.73 -20.78 20.91
N GLU A 95 10.31 -19.79 21.57
CA GLU A 95 9.64 -19.01 22.59
C GLU A 95 8.50 -18.17 21.99
N ALA A 96 8.75 -17.45 20.87
CA ALA A 96 7.74 -16.63 20.23
C ALA A 96 6.61 -17.48 19.63
N LEU A 97 6.92 -18.65 19.06
CA LEU A 97 5.91 -19.61 18.60
C LEU A 97 5.04 -20.13 19.73
N ALA A 98 5.62 -20.46 20.89
CA ALA A 98 4.86 -20.87 22.08
C ALA A 98 3.92 -19.76 22.57
N ARG A 99 4.39 -18.50 22.58
CA ARG A 99 3.55 -17.33 22.91
C ARG A 99 2.44 -17.11 21.89
N ALA A 100 2.71 -17.34 20.60
CA ALA A 100 1.70 -17.22 19.55
C ALA A 100 0.55 -18.23 19.73
N VAL A 101 0.85 -19.47 20.10
CA VAL A 101 -0.17 -20.49 20.42
C VAL A 101 -0.91 -20.13 21.72
N ALA A 102 -0.19 -19.69 22.76
CA ALA A 102 -0.76 -19.31 24.04
C ALA A 102 -1.72 -18.11 23.95
N ALA A 103 -1.64 -17.32 22.91
CA ALA A 103 -2.55 -16.19 22.68
C ALA A 103 -4.00 -16.62 22.43
N LYS A 104 -4.27 -17.89 22.05
CA LYS A 104 -5.63 -18.41 21.82
C LYS A 104 -6.48 -17.54 20.90
N LEU A 105 -5.98 -17.31 19.70
CA LEU A 105 -6.60 -16.43 18.70
C LEU A 105 -7.86 -17.06 18.09
N ASP A 106 -8.89 -16.26 17.88
CA ASP A 106 -10.11 -16.64 17.15
C ASP A 106 -9.92 -16.59 15.62
N VAL A 107 -9.03 -15.72 15.15
CA VAL A 107 -8.69 -15.55 13.75
C VAL A 107 -7.33 -14.83 13.61
N VAL A 108 -6.61 -15.12 12.54
CA VAL A 108 -5.38 -14.43 12.16
C VAL A 108 -5.59 -13.68 10.85
N LEU A 109 -5.23 -12.41 10.85
CA LEU A 109 -5.12 -11.55 9.67
C LEU A 109 -3.63 -11.40 9.29
N ALA A 110 -3.21 -12.03 8.21
CA ALA A 110 -1.84 -11.92 7.73
C ALA A 110 -1.72 -10.74 6.75
N GLN A 111 -1.32 -9.60 7.28
CA GLN A 111 -1.07 -8.37 6.53
C GLN A 111 0.42 -8.23 6.20
N THR A 112 0.93 -9.18 5.47
CA THR A 112 2.34 -9.32 5.13
C THR A 112 2.51 -9.73 3.67
N GLY A 113 3.59 -9.28 3.04
CA GLY A 113 4.02 -9.73 1.73
C GLY A 113 5.29 -10.58 1.77
N SER A 114 5.76 -10.93 2.97
CA SER A 114 7.00 -11.68 3.20
C SER A 114 6.76 -13.13 3.60
N GLY A 115 7.84 -13.85 3.88
CA GLY A 115 7.81 -15.20 4.45
C GLY A 115 7.12 -15.29 5.82
N LEU A 116 6.84 -14.16 6.48
CA LEU A 116 6.11 -14.14 7.75
C LEU A 116 4.64 -14.60 7.59
N LEU A 117 4.10 -14.67 6.36
CA LEU A 117 2.84 -15.33 6.06
C LEU A 117 2.81 -16.76 6.58
N ASP A 118 3.94 -17.45 6.56
CA ASP A 118 4.08 -18.82 7.01
C ASP A 118 3.84 -19.02 8.52
N LEU A 119 3.93 -17.96 9.33
CA LEU A 119 3.46 -17.99 10.71
C LEU A 119 1.94 -18.24 10.76
N GLY A 120 1.16 -17.59 9.91
CA GLY A 120 -0.28 -17.81 9.82
C GLY A 120 -0.62 -19.23 9.36
N VAL A 121 0.07 -19.71 8.32
CA VAL A 121 -0.07 -21.10 7.83
C VAL A 121 0.28 -22.12 8.93
N TRP A 122 1.34 -21.86 9.69
CA TRP A 122 1.75 -22.70 10.80
C TRP A 122 0.71 -22.69 11.94
N LEU A 123 0.20 -21.52 12.36
CA LEU A 123 -0.85 -21.41 13.37
C LEU A 123 -2.12 -22.15 12.97
N ARG A 124 -2.50 -22.05 11.69
CA ARG A 124 -3.61 -22.80 11.14
C ARG A 124 -3.35 -24.30 11.21
N ALA A 125 -2.22 -24.79 10.73
CA ALA A 125 -1.88 -26.22 10.74
C ALA A 125 -1.69 -26.79 12.15
N HIS A 126 -1.18 -25.99 13.09
CA HIS A 126 -0.85 -26.43 14.45
C HIS A 126 -2.05 -26.36 15.41
N ALA A 127 -2.81 -25.28 15.34
CA ALA A 127 -3.84 -24.96 16.33
C ALA A 127 -5.26 -24.79 15.74
N GLY A 128 -5.43 -24.96 14.42
CA GLY A 128 -6.72 -24.78 13.75
C GLY A 128 -7.23 -23.35 13.77
N VAL A 129 -6.34 -22.36 13.92
CA VAL A 129 -6.71 -20.94 13.90
C VAL A 129 -7.04 -20.52 12.47
N PRO A 130 -8.24 -19.99 12.17
CA PRO A 130 -8.59 -19.50 10.85
C PRO A 130 -7.64 -18.42 10.38
N LEU A 131 -7.17 -18.54 9.13
CA LEU A 131 -6.21 -17.62 8.51
C LEU A 131 -6.84 -16.83 7.38
N LEU A 132 -6.89 -15.52 7.50
CA LEU A 132 -7.25 -14.59 6.42
C LEU A 132 -5.98 -13.85 5.96
N CYS A 133 -5.61 -14.02 4.70
CA CYS A 133 -4.48 -13.32 4.10
C CYS A 133 -4.91 -11.99 3.48
N VAL A 134 -4.00 -11.02 3.41
CA VAL A 134 -4.21 -9.76 2.68
C VAL A 134 -3.14 -9.61 1.62
N ASN A 135 -3.52 -9.40 0.37
CA ASN A 135 -2.57 -9.06 -0.68
C ASN A 135 -2.11 -7.61 -0.52
N THR A 136 -0.88 -7.43 -0.06
CA THR A 136 -0.30 -6.12 0.24
C THR A 136 0.73 -5.65 -0.79
N ILE A 137 1.22 -6.54 -1.65
CA ILE A 137 2.32 -6.29 -2.59
C ILE A 137 1.90 -6.71 -4.00
N HIS A 138 2.25 -5.87 -4.98
CA HIS A 138 2.24 -6.24 -6.38
C HIS A 138 3.58 -6.93 -6.71
N LEU A 139 3.55 -8.26 -6.86
CA LEU A 139 4.75 -9.06 -7.02
C LEU A 139 5.66 -8.63 -8.17
N PRO A 140 5.14 -8.28 -9.37
CA PRO A 140 5.98 -7.78 -10.45
C PRO A 140 6.84 -6.57 -10.08
N SER A 141 6.41 -5.71 -9.17
CA SER A 141 7.21 -4.56 -8.74
C SER A 141 8.32 -4.90 -7.75
N VAL A 142 8.28 -6.09 -7.13
CA VAL A 142 9.30 -6.51 -6.14
C VAL A 142 10.67 -6.77 -6.81
N TYR A 143 10.69 -7.16 -8.09
CA TYR A 143 11.96 -7.38 -8.77
C TYR A 143 12.83 -6.11 -8.82
N ASN A 144 12.22 -4.92 -8.91
CA ASN A 144 12.92 -3.65 -8.83
C ASN A 144 13.67 -3.46 -7.49
N VAL A 145 13.20 -4.14 -6.43
CA VAL A 145 13.83 -4.12 -5.11
C VAL A 145 14.89 -5.20 -4.96
N LEU A 146 14.74 -6.33 -5.64
CA LEU A 146 15.61 -7.50 -5.50
C LEU A 146 16.82 -7.48 -6.43
N LEU A 147 16.70 -6.91 -7.65
CA LEU A 147 17.79 -6.90 -8.62
C LEU A 147 18.74 -5.71 -8.41
N PRO A 148 20.07 -5.96 -8.42
CA PRO A 148 21.06 -4.89 -8.53
C PRO A 148 20.86 -4.05 -9.79
N ASP A 149 21.11 -2.74 -9.73
CA ASP A 149 20.87 -1.80 -10.84
C ASP A 149 21.60 -2.22 -12.14
N ALA A 150 22.81 -2.77 -12.02
CA ALA A 150 23.58 -3.27 -13.16
C ALA A 150 22.91 -4.44 -13.90
N LEU A 151 22.15 -5.28 -13.17
CA LEU A 151 21.39 -6.39 -13.77
C LEU A 151 20.04 -5.90 -14.30
N HIS A 152 19.43 -4.95 -13.61
CA HIS A 152 18.16 -4.35 -14.03
C HIS A 152 18.28 -3.60 -15.38
N ALA A 153 19.45 -3.01 -15.64
CA ALA A 153 19.74 -2.31 -16.90
C ALA A 153 19.90 -3.25 -18.11
N ARG A 154 19.97 -4.57 -17.92
CA ARG A 154 20.15 -5.55 -18.99
C ARG A 154 18.80 -6.06 -19.51
N PRO A 155 18.44 -5.82 -20.79
CA PRO A 155 17.15 -6.23 -21.35
C PRO A 155 16.87 -7.74 -21.22
N GLU A 156 17.89 -8.57 -21.39
CA GLU A 156 17.76 -10.02 -21.33
C GLU A 156 17.43 -10.51 -19.92
N VAL A 157 18.03 -9.89 -18.90
CA VAL A 157 17.75 -10.20 -17.49
C VAL A 157 16.32 -9.78 -17.14
N ARG A 158 15.91 -8.61 -17.59
CA ARG A 158 14.55 -8.10 -17.39
C ARG A 158 13.52 -9.03 -18.06
N GLN A 159 13.75 -9.42 -19.31
CA GLN A 159 12.86 -10.33 -20.04
C GLN A 159 12.74 -11.69 -19.34
N LEU A 160 13.87 -12.26 -18.88
CA LEU A 160 13.86 -13.51 -18.12
C LEU A 160 13.06 -13.39 -16.83
N PHE A 161 13.19 -12.27 -16.11
CA PHE A 161 12.43 -12.00 -14.89
C PHE A 161 10.94 -11.91 -15.17
N GLU A 162 10.54 -11.10 -16.14
CA GLU A 162 9.13 -10.84 -16.47
C GLU A 162 8.45 -12.08 -17.06
N ALA A 163 9.12 -12.80 -17.97
CA ALA A 163 8.52 -13.94 -18.66
C ALA A 163 8.53 -15.24 -17.86
N GLU A 164 9.57 -15.46 -17.04
CA GLU A 164 9.79 -16.77 -16.42
C GLU A 164 9.69 -16.75 -14.89
N LEU A 165 10.35 -15.79 -14.24
CA LEU A 165 10.46 -15.81 -12.78
C LEU A 165 9.20 -15.28 -12.11
N ILE A 166 8.67 -14.15 -12.56
CA ILE A 166 7.47 -13.55 -11.98
C ILE A 166 6.29 -14.53 -12.02
N PRO A 167 5.93 -15.16 -13.15
CA PRO A 167 4.81 -16.10 -13.17
C PRO A 167 4.99 -17.30 -12.23
N ARG A 168 6.25 -17.73 -12.00
CA ARG A 168 6.53 -18.82 -11.04
C ARG A 168 6.32 -18.36 -9.60
N VAL A 169 6.82 -17.16 -9.26
CA VAL A 169 6.62 -16.56 -7.93
C VAL A 169 5.13 -16.31 -7.67
N GLU A 170 4.38 -15.83 -8.66
CA GLU A 170 2.93 -15.65 -8.56
C GLU A 170 2.20 -16.95 -8.28
N ARG A 171 2.52 -18.04 -8.99
CA ARG A 171 1.93 -19.35 -8.72
C ARG A 171 2.29 -19.89 -7.34
N LEU A 172 3.52 -19.70 -6.88
CA LEU A 172 3.92 -20.08 -5.52
C LEU A 172 3.15 -19.28 -4.46
N THR A 173 2.96 -17.99 -4.72
CA THR A 173 2.17 -17.11 -3.82
C THR A 173 0.69 -17.49 -3.82
N ALA A 174 0.11 -17.80 -4.99
CA ALA A 174 -1.25 -18.30 -5.08
C ALA A 174 -1.42 -19.62 -4.31
N SER A 175 -0.42 -20.52 -4.42
CA SER A 175 -0.39 -21.76 -3.63
C SER A 175 -0.31 -21.50 -2.13
N ALA A 176 0.45 -20.49 -1.70
CA ALA A 176 0.51 -20.09 -0.30
C ALA A 176 -0.84 -19.50 0.20
N TYR A 177 -1.51 -18.69 -0.61
CA TYR A 177 -2.86 -18.20 -0.30
C TYR A 177 -3.87 -19.34 -0.20
N ASN A 178 -3.76 -20.39 -1.03
CA ASN A 178 -4.64 -21.57 -0.95
C ASN A 178 -4.44 -22.42 0.31
N LEU A 179 -3.40 -22.16 1.11
CA LEU A 179 -3.23 -22.74 2.45
C LEU A 179 -3.97 -21.94 3.54
N SER A 180 -4.59 -20.82 3.20
CA SER A 180 -5.39 -19.99 4.09
C SER A 180 -6.88 -20.32 4.00
N ASP A 181 -7.69 -19.58 4.74
CA ASP A 181 -9.15 -19.70 4.73
C ASP A 181 -9.83 -18.56 3.96
N GLY A 182 -9.05 -17.63 3.41
CA GLY A 182 -9.53 -16.56 2.56
C GLY A 182 -8.44 -15.56 2.23
N LEU A 183 -8.67 -14.81 1.16
CA LEU A 183 -7.78 -13.74 0.68
C LEU A 183 -8.55 -12.42 0.61
N VAL A 184 -8.03 -11.39 1.25
CA VAL A 184 -8.47 -10.01 1.06
C VAL A 184 -7.62 -9.38 -0.04
N VAL A 185 -8.29 -8.80 -1.00
CA VAL A 185 -7.69 -7.96 -2.05
C VAL A 185 -8.29 -6.56 -1.99
N LEU A 186 -7.59 -5.58 -2.52
CA LEU A 186 -7.96 -4.19 -2.34
C LEU A 186 -8.80 -3.62 -3.51
N SER A 187 -8.94 -4.40 -4.59
CA SER A 187 -9.71 -4.03 -5.78
C SER A 187 -10.24 -5.25 -6.51
N SER A 188 -11.27 -5.06 -7.33
CA SER A 188 -11.80 -6.11 -8.21
C SER A 188 -10.79 -6.56 -9.27
N GLY A 189 -9.93 -5.68 -9.74
CA GLY A 189 -8.85 -6.05 -10.65
C GLY A 189 -7.87 -7.03 -10.01
N LEU A 190 -7.55 -6.86 -8.72
CA LEU A 190 -6.73 -7.82 -7.98
C LEU A 190 -7.46 -9.14 -7.69
N GLU A 191 -8.79 -9.13 -7.52
CA GLU A 191 -9.57 -10.37 -7.42
C GLU A 191 -9.41 -11.19 -8.70
N GLN A 192 -9.66 -10.57 -9.85
CA GLN A 192 -9.48 -11.23 -11.15
C GLN A 192 -8.03 -11.72 -11.33
N TYR A 193 -7.05 -10.88 -11.04
CA TYR A 193 -5.63 -11.20 -11.12
C TYR A 193 -5.27 -12.48 -10.36
N TRP A 194 -5.73 -12.64 -9.12
CA TRP A 194 -5.43 -13.80 -8.30
C TRP A 194 -6.24 -15.04 -8.68
N ARG A 195 -7.50 -14.85 -9.13
CA ARG A 195 -8.30 -15.96 -9.70
C ARG A 195 -7.62 -16.59 -10.91
N GLU A 196 -7.14 -15.76 -11.85
CA GLU A 196 -6.42 -16.22 -13.04
C GLU A 196 -5.12 -16.95 -12.70
N ARG A 197 -4.52 -16.68 -11.53
CA ARG A 197 -3.30 -17.32 -11.03
C ARG A 197 -3.56 -18.54 -10.15
N GLY A 198 -4.80 -18.97 -10.04
CA GLY A 198 -5.19 -20.23 -9.38
C GLY A 198 -5.48 -20.11 -7.88
N VAL A 199 -5.84 -18.93 -7.38
CA VAL A 199 -6.40 -18.80 -6.02
C VAL A 199 -7.81 -19.34 -6.00
N THR A 200 -8.05 -20.35 -5.16
CA THR A 200 -9.33 -21.07 -5.02
C THR A 200 -10.09 -20.75 -3.75
N VAL A 201 -9.42 -20.28 -2.70
CA VAL A 201 -10.07 -19.86 -1.45
C VAL A 201 -11.00 -18.64 -1.68
N PRO A 202 -11.96 -18.37 -0.78
CA PRO A 202 -12.79 -17.18 -0.84
C PRO A 202 -11.94 -15.92 -0.99
N ILE A 203 -12.28 -15.04 -1.95
CA ILE A 203 -11.65 -13.73 -2.10
C ILE A 203 -12.64 -12.64 -1.68
N HIS A 204 -12.17 -11.70 -0.88
CA HIS A 204 -12.95 -10.57 -0.37
C HIS A 204 -12.32 -9.26 -0.87
N VAL A 205 -13.09 -8.46 -1.63
CA VAL A 205 -12.65 -7.13 -2.07
C VAL A 205 -12.95 -6.13 -0.96
N ILE A 206 -11.89 -5.69 -0.28
CA ILE A 206 -11.99 -4.72 0.82
C ILE A 206 -11.04 -3.55 0.55
N PRO A 207 -11.53 -2.46 -0.04
CA PRO A 207 -10.74 -1.25 -0.24
C PRO A 207 -10.15 -0.71 1.07
N ARG A 208 -9.01 -0.05 0.99
CA ARG A 208 -8.44 0.63 2.15
C ARG A 208 -9.25 1.85 2.53
N SER A 209 -9.33 2.10 3.83
CA SER A 209 -9.98 3.28 4.38
C SER A 209 -9.04 4.47 4.43
N VAL A 210 -9.63 5.64 4.36
CA VAL A 210 -9.01 6.92 4.73
C VAL A 210 -9.36 7.20 6.19
N GLU A 211 -8.47 7.83 6.96
CA GLU A 211 -8.74 8.24 8.35
C GLU A 211 -9.47 9.58 8.40
N PRO A 212 -10.79 9.63 8.66
CA PRO A 212 -11.54 10.89 8.63
C PRO A 212 -11.00 11.93 9.61
N LYS A 213 -10.51 11.51 10.77
CA LYS A 213 -9.93 12.43 11.78
C LYS A 213 -8.74 13.23 11.23
N VAL A 214 -8.00 12.67 10.27
CA VAL A 214 -6.89 13.35 9.60
C VAL A 214 -7.38 14.14 8.39
N PHE A 215 -8.18 13.49 7.54
CA PHE A 215 -8.55 14.03 6.24
C PHE A 215 -9.79 14.94 6.27
N ASP A 216 -10.56 15.00 7.35
CA ASP A 216 -11.65 15.94 7.56
C ASP A 216 -11.26 17.10 8.50
N ALA A 217 -10.00 17.14 8.99
CA ALA A 217 -9.48 18.26 9.75
C ALA A 217 -9.60 19.58 8.96
N PRO A 218 -9.69 20.76 9.56
CA PRO A 218 -9.78 22.03 8.85
C PRO A 218 -8.64 22.26 7.87
N THR A 219 -8.89 23.03 6.81
CA THR A 219 -7.84 23.47 5.90
C THR A 219 -6.89 24.41 6.65
N GLY A 220 -5.61 24.05 6.69
CA GLY A 220 -4.55 24.82 7.32
C GLY A 220 -3.82 25.72 6.33
N ALA A 221 -2.63 26.17 6.74
CA ALA A 221 -1.75 26.97 5.89
C ALA A 221 -1.38 26.21 4.60
N ASP A 222 -1.17 26.96 3.53
CA ASP A 222 -0.73 26.45 2.24
C ASP A 222 0.72 25.93 2.34
N PRO A 223 0.96 24.61 2.20
CA PRO A 223 2.28 24.01 2.36
C PRO A 223 3.16 24.10 1.11
N PHE A 224 2.58 24.54 -0.02
CA PHE A 224 3.33 24.62 -1.27
C PHE A 224 4.47 25.64 -1.18
N PRO A 225 5.62 25.41 -1.86
CA PRO A 225 6.67 26.40 -1.99
C PRO A 225 6.14 27.70 -2.57
N ALA A 226 6.68 28.85 -2.16
CA ALA A 226 6.22 30.17 -2.58
C ALA A 226 6.17 30.33 -4.13
N ALA A 227 7.13 29.72 -4.85
CA ALA A 227 7.15 29.71 -6.31
C ALA A 227 5.94 28.97 -6.90
N ALA A 228 5.48 27.89 -6.30
CA ALA A 228 4.33 27.10 -6.75
C ALA A 228 2.98 27.76 -6.46
N ARG A 229 2.91 28.71 -5.53
CA ARG A 229 1.64 29.35 -5.12
C ARG A 229 1.08 30.34 -6.14
N ARG A 230 1.87 30.72 -7.14
CA ARG A 230 1.51 31.76 -8.11
C ARG A 230 0.68 31.28 -9.29
N GLY A 231 0.58 29.98 -9.50
CA GLY A 231 -0.08 29.39 -10.67
C GLY A 231 -0.78 28.07 -10.38
N ALA A 232 -1.07 27.34 -11.44
CA ALA A 232 -1.72 26.04 -11.35
C ALA A 232 -0.79 24.98 -10.73
N ARG A 233 -1.32 24.16 -9.83
CA ARG A 233 -0.56 23.24 -8.99
C ARG A 233 -0.89 21.78 -9.27
N LEU A 234 0.04 21.10 -9.87
CA LEU A 234 0.00 19.64 -9.98
C LEU A 234 0.65 19.02 -8.76
N LEU A 235 0.03 17.99 -8.21
CA LEU A 235 0.52 17.26 -7.05
C LEU A 235 0.69 15.78 -7.38
N CYS A 236 1.83 15.22 -7.01
CA CYS A 236 2.04 13.78 -6.88
C CYS A 236 2.58 13.48 -5.48
N VAL A 237 2.03 12.46 -4.84
CA VAL A 237 2.50 11.98 -3.53
C VAL A 237 2.89 10.52 -3.66
N CYS A 238 4.16 10.20 -3.51
CA CYS A 238 4.64 8.82 -3.59
C CYS A 238 6.04 8.67 -3.02
N ARG A 239 6.49 7.44 -2.79
CA ARG A 239 7.91 7.17 -2.62
C ARG A 239 8.66 7.48 -3.92
N HIS A 240 9.83 8.05 -3.81
CA HIS A 240 10.68 8.34 -4.96
C HIS A 240 11.48 7.08 -5.35
N THR A 241 10.80 6.18 -6.05
CA THR A 241 11.31 4.92 -6.55
C THR A 241 10.86 4.71 -7.99
N ARG A 242 11.65 3.97 -8.78
CA ARG A 242 11.42 3.78 -10.23
C ARG A 242 10.04 3.21 -10.55
N GLU A 243 9.54 2.27 -9.74
CA GLU A 243 8.23 1.65 -9.95
C GLU A 243 7.05 2.65 -9.85
N LYS A 244 7.29 3.85 -9.32
CA LYS A 244 6.28 4.94 -9.29
C LYS A 244 6.27 5.80 -10.55
N GLU A 245 7.13 5.50 -11.52
CA GLU A 245 7.20 6.18 -12.82
C GLU A 245 7.33 7.71 -12.71
N VAL A 246 7.99 8.20 -11.64
CA VAL A 246 8.17 9.64 -11.39
C VAL A 246 9.01 10.28 -12.50
N GLU A 247 9.98 9.55 -13.07
CA GLU A 247 10.76 10.02 -14.21
C GLU A 247 9.86 10.35 -15.41
N ARG A 248 8.92 9.45 -15.74
CA ARG A 248 7.94 9.63 -16.81
C ARG A 248 7.08 10.88 -16.56
N LEU A 249 6.65 11.08 -15.33
CA LEU A 249 5.83 12.24 -14.95
C LEU A 249 6.60 13.54 -15.11
N ILE A 250 7.89 13.60 -14.70
CA ILE A 250 8.73 14.80 -14.87
C ILE A 250 8.97 15.10 -16.36
N ARG A 251 9.24 14.09 -17.19
CA ARG A 251 9.39 14.26 -18.65
C ARG A 251 8.10 14.76 -19.29
N THR A 252 6.97 14.12 -18.97
CA THR A 252 5.66 14.55 -19.50
C THR A 252 5.32 15.97 -19.07
N PHE A 253 5.65 16.35 -17.83
CA PHE A 253 5.50 17.73 -17.38
C PHE A 253 6.38 18.70 -18.20
N ALA A 254 7.67 18.43 -18.31
CA ALA A 254 8.63 19.33 -18.97
C ALA A 254 8.34 19.50 -20.46
N GLU A 255 8.07 18.40 -21.16
CA GLU A 255 7.99 18.38 -22.61
C GLU A 255 6.59 18.73 -23.15
N ARG A 256 5.52 18.48 -22.36
CA ARG A 256 4.15 18.56 -22.87
C ARG A 256 3.22 19.44 -22.04
N ILE A 257 3.36 19.48 -20.69
CA ILE A 257 2.46 20.28 -19.84
C ILE A 257 3.01 21.71 -19.71
N ALA A 258 4.26 21.83 -19.32
CA ALA A 258 4.91 23.11 -19.05
C ALA A 258 4.87 24.11 -20.24
N PRO A 259 5.07 23.68 -21.50
CA PRO A 259 4.94 24.57 -22.64
C PRO A 259 3.51 25.07 -22.88
N ASN A 260 2.51 24.27 -22.53
CA ASN A 260 1.08 24.58 -22.71
C ASN A 260 0.43 25.30 -21.53
N CYS A 261 1.06 25.26 -20.35
CA CYS A 261 0.62 25.95 -19.13
C CYS A 261 1.87 26.54 -18.44
N PRO A 262 2.35 27.72 -18.89
CA PRO A 262 3.59 28.32 -18.39
C PRO A 262 3.58 28.62 -16.90
N GLU A 263 2.41 28.85 -16.31
CA GLU A 263 2.21 29.11 -14.88
C GLU A 263 2.09 27.83 -14.03
N ALA A 264 1.98 26.63 -14.65
CA ALA A 264 1.84 25.40 -13.90
C ALA A 264 3.14 24.95 -13.23
N SER A 265 3.04 24.40 -12.05
CA SER A 265 4.12 23.73 -11.32
C SER A 265 3.75 22.29 -10.96
N LEU A 266 4.77 21.44 -10.81
CA LEU A 266 4.64 20.06 -10.35
C LEU A 266 5.31 19.92 -8.98
N THR A 267 4.56 19.51 -7.96
CA THR A 267 5.11 19.24 -6.63
C THR A 267 5.08 17.73 -6.37
N LEU A 268 6.25 17.17 -6.07
CA LEU A 268 6.49 15.75 -5.82
C LEU A 268 6.76 15.58 -4.33
N VAL A 269 5.72 15.25 -3.56
CA VAL A 269 5.81 15.02 -2.11
C VAL A 269 6.20 13.57 -1.85
N GLY A 270 7.25 13.40 -1.08
CA GLY A 270 7.80 12.11 -0.72
C GLY A 270 9.32 12.09 -0.78
N ASP A 271 9.89 10.92 -0.51
CA ASP A 271 11.33 10.68 -0.57
C ASP A 271 11.60 9.23 -1.01
N GLY A 272 12.84 8.90 -1.31
CA GLY A 272 13.25 7.56 -1.67
C GLY A 272 14.60 7.50 -2.37
N PRO A 273 15.07 6.28 -2.71
CA PRO A 273 16.41 6.06 -3.25
C PRO A 273 16.69 6.80 -4.58
N ASP A 274 15.66 7.03 -5.41
CA ASP A 274 15.81 7.67 -6.72
C ASP A 274 15.59 9.20 -6.67
N HIS A 275 15.42 9.79 -5.48
CA HIS A 275 15.14 11.21 -5.30
C HIS A 275 16.16 12.12 -6.02
N ASP A 276 17.46 11.90 -5.79
CA ASP A 276 18.51 12.73 -6.38
C ASP A 276 18.56 12.64 -7.91
N ALA A 277 18.23 11.45 -8.45
CA ALA A 277 18.13 11.25 -9.89
C ALA A 277 16.97 12.06 -10.48
N PHE A 278 15.83 12.16 -9.80
CA PHE A 278 14.68 12.96 -10.22
C PHE A 278 14.96 14.46 -10.16
N VAL A 279 15.64 14.93 -9.12
CA VAL A 279 16.09 16.33 -9.03
C VAL A 279 17.06 16.66 -10.16
N ALA A 280 18.02 15.78 -10.45
CA ALA A 280 18.95 15.96 -11.57
C ALA A 280 18.23 15.95 -12.92
N LEU A 281 17.20 15.12 -13.09
CA LEU A 281 16.39 15.07 -14.30
C LEU A 281 15.65 16.40 -14.54
N ALA A 282 14.99 16.94 -13.52
CA ALA A 282 14.28 18.22 -13.63
C ALA A 282 15.23 19.36 -14.03
N ARG A 283 16.46 19.35 -13.51
CA ARG A 283 17.51 20.31 -13.94
C ARG A 283 17.90 20.14 -15.41
N ARG A 284 18.17 18.90 -15.85
CA ARG A 284 18.53 18.61 -17.25
C ARG A 284 17.45 19.02 -18.25
N LEU A 285 16.17 18.89 -17.85
CA LEU A 285 15.03 19.26 -18.68
C LEU A 285 14.66 20.76 -18.59
N GLY A 286 15.42 21.56 -17.82
CA GLY A 286 15.20 23.01 -17.71
C GLY A 286 13.94 23.41 -16.93
N VAL A 287 13.40 22.51 -16.09
CA VAL A 287 12.16 22.76 -15.32
C VAL A 287 12.38 22.78 -13.80
N ALA A 288 13.63 22.94 -13.35
CA ALA A 288 13.96 22.89 -11.91
C ALA A 288 13.20 23.93 -11.07
N GLU A 289 12.91 25.11 -11.63
CA GLU A 289 12.17 26.18 -10.95
C GLU A 289 10.66 25.91 -10.86
N ARG A 290 10.17 24.88 -11.54
CA ARG A 290 8.75 24.53 -11.65
C ARG A 290 8.43 23.12 -11.16
N VAL A 291 9.46 22.30 -10.85
CA VAL A 291 9.34 20.98 -10.26
C VAL A 291 9.91 21.03 -8.85
N HIS A 292 9.04 20.89 -7.86
CA HIS A 292 9.38 21.06 -6.45
C HIS A 292 9.42 19.73 -5.72
N PHE A 293 10.42 19.55 -4.87
CA PHE A 293 10.66 18.35 -4.06
C PHE A 293 10.71 18.72 -2.58
N PRO A 294 9.57 18.95 -1.92
CA PRO A 294 9.55 19.42 -0.53
C PRO A 294 9.92 18.33 0.49
N GLY A 295 10.06 17.07 0.07
CA GLY A 295 10.39 15.94 0.92
C GLY A 295 9.18 15.18 1.46
N GLU A 296 9.41 14.34 2.48
CA GLU A 296 8.38 13.53 3.14
C GLU A 296 7.73 14.31 4.29
N PHE A 297 6.42 14.17 4.45
CA PHE A 297 5.62 14.82 5.48
C PHE A 297 4.76 13.82 6.26
N PRO A 298 4.42 14.12 7.53
CA PRO A 298 3.37 13.41 8.24
C PRO A 298 2.03 13.51 7.51
N LEU A 299 1.18 12.51 7.67
CA LEU A 299 -0.11 12.41 6.96
C LEU A 299 -1.00 13.66 7.16
N THR A 300 -0.96 14.26 8.35
CA THR A 300 -1.68 15.49 8.69
C THR A 300 -1.24 16.70 7.86
N GLU A 301 0.05 16.77 7.52
CA GLU A 301 0.59 17.83 6.66
C GLU A 301 0.38 17.52 5.18
N VAL A 302 0.53 16.24 4.77
CA VAL A 302 0.24 15.80 3.39
C VAL A 302 -1.18 16.14 2.98
N THR A 303 -2.14 16.06 3.91
CA THR A 303 -3.53 16.46 3.70
C THR A 303 -3.65 17.90 3.21
N GLN A 304 -2.80 18.81 3.67
CA GLN A 304 -2.83 20.21 3.22
C GLN A 304 -2.36 20.35 1.77
N PHE A 305 -1.39 19.53 1.32
CA PHE A 305 -1.02 19.52 -0.11
C PHE A 305 -2.20 19.11 -1.00
N TYR A 306 -2.95 18.07 -0.63
CA TYR A 306 -4.15 17.66 -1.40
C TYR A 306 -5.18 18.78 -1.50
N ARG A 307 -5.38 19.57 -0.45
CA ARG A 307 -6.40 20.63 -0.37
C ARG A 307 -6.04 21.89 -1.14
N HIS A 308 -4.75 22.13 -1.31
CA HIS A 308 -4.24 23.33 -1.98
C HIS A 308 -3.77 23.06 -3.42
N ALA A 309 -3.89 21.82 -3.92
CA ALA A 309 -3.57 21.43 -5.29
C ALA A 309 -4.81 21.58 -6.21
N ASP A 310 -4.54 21.69 -7.52
CA ASP A 310 -5.56 21.78 -8.56
C ASP A 310 -5.87 20.42 -9.21
N VAL A 311 -4.84 19.59 -9.46
CA VAL A 311 -4.97 18.26 -10.06
C VAL A 311 -3.93 17.32 -9.43
N PHE A 312 -4.38 16.14 -9.03
CA PHE A 312 -3.48 15.05 -8.65
C PHE A 312 -3.06 14.28 -9.89
N VAL A 313 -1.76 14.14 -10.11
CA VAL A 313 -1.19 13.44 -11.26
C VAL A 313 -0.43 12.21 -10.81
N TYR A 314 -0.70 11.03 -11.42
CA TYR A 314 -0.11 9.79 -10.95
C TYR A 314 0.26 8.85 -12.09
N ALA A 315 1.53 8.42 -12.10
CA ALA A 315 2.07 7.62 -13.20
C ALA A 315 2.30 6.15 -12.86
N SER A 316 2.21 5.76 -11.58
CA SER A 316 2.46 4.38 -11.13
C SER A 316 1.51 3.37 -11.78
N LEU A 317 2.07 2.28 -12.29
CA LEU A 317 1.35 1.15 -12.90
C LEU A 317 1.34 -0.10 -12.00
N SER A 318 1.77 0.02 -10.74
CA SER A 318 2.00 -1.11 -9.84
C SER A 318 1.28 -1.00 -8.50
N GLU A 319 0.07 -0.44 -8.49
CA GLU A 319 -0.64 -0.21 -7.25
C GLU A 319 -1.58 -1.37 -6.90
N THR A 320 -1.39 -1.97 -5.73
CA THR A 320 -2.41 -2.88 -5.18
C THR A 320 -3.68 -2.11 -4.80
N TYR A 321 -3.54 -0.86 -4.35
CA TYR A 321 -4.67 0.05 -4.10
C TYR A 321 -4.40 1.47 -4.57
N GLY A 322 -3.20 2.03 -4.31
CA GLY A 322 -2.94 3.45 -4.55
C GLY A 322 -3.58 4.32 -3.49
N GLN A 323 -3.18 4.14 -2.23
CA GLN A 323 -3.74 4.87 -1.07
C GLN A 323 -3.75 6.39 -1.30
N VAL A 324 -2.69 6.94 -1.90
CA VAL A 324 -2.57 8.37 -2.21
C VAL A 324 -3.63 8.88 -3.19
N VAL A 325 -4.13 8.02 -4.08
CA VAL A 325 -5.26 8.33 -4.99
C VAL A 325 -6.56 8.47 -4.17
N SER A 326 -6.80 7.53 -3.25
CA SER A 326 -7.93 7.60 -2.31
C SER A 326 -7.91 8.89 -1.48
N GLU A 327 -6.73 9.27 -1.02
CA GLU A 327 -6.49 10.48 -0.23
C GLU A 327 -6.75 11.76 -1.04
N ALA A 328 -6.29 11.80 -2.30
CA ALA A 328 -6.58 12.91 -3.21
C ALA A 328 -8.08 13.06 -3.47
N LEU A 329 -8.75 11.96 -3.84
CA LEU A 329 -10.19 11.93 -4.10
C LEU A 329 -11.02 12.33 -2.87
N TRP A 330 -10.61 11.89 -1.66
CA TRP A 330 -11.25 12.28 -0.39
C TRP A 330 -11.21 13.79 -0.16
N ASN A 331 -10.12 14.44 -0.58
CA ASN A 331 -9.94 15.89 -0.48
C ASN A 331 -10.55 16.67 -1.66
N ALA A 332 -11.44 16.06 -2.44
CA ALA A 332 -12.05 16.66 -3.62
C ALA A 332 -11.03 17.08 -4.70
N LEU A 333 -9.89 16.41 -4.78
CA LEU A 333 -8.87 16.68 -5.79
C LEU A 333 -9.04 15.72 -6.97
N PRO A 334 -9.33 16.20 -8.18
CA PRO A 334 -9.49 15.35 -9.35
C PRO A 334 -8.15 14.70 -9.74
N VAL A 335 -8.23 13.48 -10.23
CA VAL A 335 -7.05 12.65 -10.54
C VAL A 335 -6.90 12.47 -12.04
N VAL A 336 -5.67 12.65 -12.55
CA VAL A 336 -5.26 12.15 -13.88
C VAL A 336 -4.17 11.09 -13.66
N ALA A 337 -4.43 9.87 -14.11
CA ALA A 337 -3.53 8.76 -13.88
C ALA A 337 -3.41 7.84 -15.09
N PHE A 338 -2.33 7.04 -15.15
CA PHE A 338 -2.30 5.87 -16.03
C PHE A 338 -3.13 4.73 -15.45
N ALA A 339 -3.81 4.00 -16.33
CA ALA A 339 -4.61 2.84 -15.96
C ALA A 339 -3.70 1.65 -15.61
N ASP A 340 -3.72 1.24 -14.35
CA ASP A 340 -2.97 0.09 -13.85
C ASP A 340 -3.77 -1.22 -13.91
N ARG A 341 -5.07 -1.14 -14.28
CA ARG A 341 -6.05 -2.23 -14.27
C ARG A 341 -6.23 -2.89 -12.89
N MET A 342 -5.74 -2.25 -11.85
CA MET A 342 -5.77 -2.73 -10.47
C MET A 342 -6.31 -1.65 -9.52
N GLY A 343 -5.44 -1.12 -8.64
CA GLY A 343 -5.84 -0.24 -7.56
C GLY A 343 -6.25 1.16 -8.00
N VAL A 344 -5.49 1.80 -8.88
CA VAL A 344 -5.80 3.15 -9.39
C VAL A 344 -7.05 3.11 -10.26
N SER A 345 -7.10 2.15 -11.20
CA SER A 345 -8.26 1.97 -12.10
C SER A 345 -9.57 1.64 -11.37
N HIS A 346 -9.48 1.09 -10.16
CA HIS A 346 -10.66 0.83 -9.31
C HIS A 346 -11.23 2.11 -8.66
N GLN A 347 -10.41 3.14 -8.51
CA GLN A 347 -10.78 4.37 -7.80
C GLN A 347 -11.16 5.52 -8.71
N VAL A 348 -10.53 5.61 -9.88
CA VAL A 348 -10.77 6.68 -10.84
C VAL A 348 -11.81 6.25 -11.85
N SER A 349 -12.91 7.00 -11.94
CA SER A 349 -13.96 6.85 -12.93
C SER A 349 -13.83 7.97 -13.96
N PRO A 350 -13.36 7.66 -15.20
CA PRO A 350 -13.18 8.68 -16.23
C PRO A 350 -14.46 9.49 -16.51
N GLY A 351 -14.33 10.80 -16.59
CA GLY A 351 -15.45 11.71 -16.80
C GLY A 351 -16.26 12.04 -15.54
N GLU A 352 -15.98 11.41 -14.39
CA GLU A 352 -16.71 11.65 -13.13
C GLU A 352 -15.83 12.28 -12.04
N ASN A 353 -14.71 11.62 -11.67
CA ASN A 353 -13.84 12.05 -10.59
C ASN A 353 -12.38 12.23 -11.01
N GLY A 354 -12.11 12.03 -12.28
CA GLY A 354 -10.77 12.10 -12.86
C GLY A 354 -10.71 11.51 -14.26
N GLU A 355 -9.50 11.22 -14.71
CA GLU A 355 -9.24 10.64 -16.01
C GLU A 355 -8.22 9.52 -15.92
N LEU A 356 -8.39 8.48 -16.73
CA LEU A 356 -7.45 7.39 -16.91
C LEU A 356 -6.91 7.36 -18.33
N VAL A 357 -5.63 7.06 -18.45
CA VAL A 357 -4.95 6.87 -19.72
C VAL A 357 -4.39 5.45 -19.80
N GLU A 358 -4.80 4.69 -20.79
CA GLU A 358 -4.19 3.38 -21.05
C GLU A 358 -2.72 3.57 -21.44
N PRO A 359 -1.79 2.89 -20.75
CA PRO A 359 -0.37 3.09 -21.01
C PRO A 359 0.06 2.64 -22.41
N GLY A 360 -0.59 1.60 -22.97
CA GLY A 360 -0.38 1.12 -24.34
C GLY A 360 1.06 0.77 -24.70
N PRO A 361 1.32 0.24 -25.89
CA PRO A 361 2.68 0.04 -26.39
C PRO A 361 3.32 1.35 -26.90
N ASP A 362 2.51 2.31 -27.37
CA ASP A 362 2.94 3.64 -27.77
C ASP A 362 2.94 4.58 -26.56
N THR A 363 4.09 4.66 -25.90
CA THR A 363 4.26 5.48 -24.69
C THR A 363 4.14 6.98 -25.01
N GLU A 364 4.60 7.42 -26.18
CA GLU A 364 4.54 8.82 -26.59
C GLU A 364 3.10 9.31 -26.78
N ARG A 365 2.27 8.49 -27.41
CA ARG A 365 0.84 8.77 -27.57
C ARG A 365 0.13 8.79 -26.22
N ALA A 366 0.47 7.86 -25.32
CA ALA A 366 -0.10 7.80 -23.98
C ALA A 366 0.30 9.06 -23.16
N ASP A 367 1.55 9.48 -23.22
CA ASP A 367 2.05 10.67 -22.52
C ASP A 367 1.43 11.96 -23.07
N SER A 368 1.24 12.04 -24.40
CA SER A 368 0.54 13.15 -25.05
C SER A 368 -0.93 13.23 -24.62
N ARG A 369 -1.61 12.07 -24.50
CA ARG A 369 -2.99 12.00 -24.02
C ARG A 369 -3.07 12.43 -22.56
N PHE A 370 -2.17 11.93 -21.70
CA PHE A 370 -2.07 12.31 -20.30
C PHE A 370 -1.91 13.83 -20.15
N ALA A 371 -0.94 14.40 -20.83
CA ALA A 371 -0.70 15.84 -20.81
C ALA A 371 -1.92 16.66 -21.27
N SER A 372 -2.59 16.22 -22.34
CA SER A 372 -3.79 16.90 -22.86
C SER A 372 -4.91 16.95 -21.84
N LEU A 373 -5.13 15.84 -21.08
CA LEU A 373 -6.15 15.76 -20.04
C LEU A 373 -5.81 16.66 -18.85
N VAL A 374 -4.52 16.69 -18.44
CA VAL A 374 -4.04 17.60 -17.39
C VAL A 374 -4.24 19.05 -17.81
N VAL A 375 -3.77 19.44 -18.99
CA VAL A 375 -3.91 20.82 -19.52
C VAL A 375 -5.38 21.23 -19.60
N ARG A 376 -6.26 20.33 -20.06
CA ARG A 376 -7.71 20.58 -20.09
C ARG A 376 -8.25 20.91 -18.70
N LEU A 377 -7.95 20.08 -17.72
CA LEU A 377 -8.41 20.31 -16.34
C LEU A 377 -7.81 21.58 -15.73
N LEU A 378 -6.57 21.93 -16.04
CA LEU A 378 -5.98 23.18 -15.55
C LEU A 378 -6.68 24.41 -16.14
N ARG A 379 -7.14 24.34 -17.40
CA ARG A 379 -7.83 25.43 -18.11
C ARG A 379 -9.33 25.52 -17.80
N ASP A 380 -9.93 24.48 -17.24
CA ASP A 380 -11.37 24.42 -16.92
C ASP A 380 -11.62 24.26 -15.42
N PRO A 381 -11.69 25.38 -14.66
CA PRO A 381 -11.99 25.35 -13.23
C PRO A 381 -13.37 24.78 -12.91
N ALA A 382 -14.35 24.93 -13.80
CA ALA A 382 -15.70 24.40 -13.59
C ALA A 382 -15.69 22.87 -13.64
N GLN A 383 -15.04 22.28 -14.64
CA GLN A 383 -14.87 20.84 -14.72
C GLN A 383 -14.06 20.29 -13.55
N ARG A 384 -12.96 20.97 -13.13
CA ARG A 384 -12.19 20.60 -11.93
C ARG A 384 -13.08 20.55 -10.70
N GLY A 385 -13.91 21.58 -10.49
CA GLY A 385 -14.83 21.66 -9.37
C GLY A 385 -15.86 20.52 -9.37
N ALA A 386 -16.46 20.24 -10.53
CA ALA A 386 -17.41 19.15 -10.69
C ALA A 386 -16.78 17.78 -10.40
N TYR A 387 -15.60 17.52 -10.96
CA TYR A 387 -14.84 16.29 -10.69
C TYR A 387 -14.46 16.16 -9.22
N GLY A 388 -14.03 17.25 -8.58
CA GLY A 388 -13.67 17.27 -7.17
C GLY A 388 -14.85 16.91 -6.26
N GLN A 389 -16.04 17.48 -6.50
CA GLN A 389 -17.24 17.16 -5.74
C GLN A 389 -17.61 15.69 -5.88
N ARG A 390 -17.59 15.17 -7.11
CA ARG A 390 -17.88 13.76 -7.38
C ARG A 390 -16.82 12.83 -6.79
N ALA A 391 -15.54 13.22 -6.86
CA ALA A 391 -14.42 12.51 -6.25
C ALA A 391 -14.63 12.30 -4.74
N ARG A 392 -14.95 13.37 -4.02
CA ARG A 392 -15.20 13.32 -2.58
C ARG A 392 -16.37 12.43 -2.21
N LEU A 393 -17.47 12.50 -2.97
CA LEU A 393 -18.64 11.65 -2.75
C LEU A 393 -18.27 10.17 -2.89
N LEU A 394 -17.66 9.78 -4.01
CA LEU A 394 -17.30 8.39 -4.29
C LEU A 394 -16.23 7.87 -3.33
N ALA A 395 -15.25 8.70 -2.96
CA ALA A 395 -14.22 8.31 -2.01
C ALA A 395 -14.80 8.04 -0.62
N ARG A 396 -15.74 8.86 -0.15
CA ARG A 396 -16.43 8.67 1.13
C ARG A 396 -17.28 7.40 1.17
N GLU A 397 -17.88 7.01 0.06
CA GLU A 397 -18.58 5.73 -0.05
C GLU A 397 -17.63 4.53 -0.07
N ARG A 398 -16.53 4.61 -0.82
CA ARG A 398 -15.61 3.49 -1.03
C ARG A 398 -14.63 3.27 0.12
N SER A 399 -14.07 4.36 0.64
CA SER A 399 -13.00 4.36 1.66
C SER A 399 -13.51 4.63 3.07
N ASN A 400 -14.79 4.37 3.33
CA ASN A 400 -15.42 4.53 4.63
C ASN A 400 -14.86 3.52 5.65
N PRO A 401 -14.34 3.94 6.81
CA PRO A 401 -13.81 3.07 7.85
C PRO A 401 -14.82 2.06 8.41
N GLU A 402 -16.07 2.49 8.64
CA GLU A 402 -17.10 1.62 9.20
C GLU A 402 -17.44 0.49 8.22
N LEU A 403 -17.55 0.81 6.92
CA LEU A 403 -17.80 -0.18 5.88
C LEU A 403 -16.63 -1.15 5.73
N ALA A 404 -15.39 -0.67 5.80
CA ALA A 404 -14.22 -1.52 5.73
C ALA A 404 -14.19 -2.52 6.91
N VAL A 405 -14.43 -2.07 8.13
CA VAL A 405 -14.47 -2.94 9.31
C VAL A 405 -15.62 -3.95 9.23
N ALA A 406 -16.80 -3.54 8.76
CA ALA A 406 -17.91 -4.47 8.54
C ALA A 406 -17.56 -5.56 7.52
N ARG A 407 -16.89 -5.21 6.43
CA ARG A 407 -16.39 -6.16 5.42
C ARG A 407 -15.34 -7.11 6.00
N TYR A 408 -14.40 -6.61 6.84
CA TYR A 408 -13.46 -7.48 7.55
C TYR A 408 -14.19 -8.44 8.50
N GLY A 409 -15.23 -7.99 9.21
CA GLY A 409 -16.07 -8.85 10.04
C GLY A 409 -16.69 -10.00 9.23
N ALA A 410 -17.28 -9.70 8.07
CA ALA A 410 -17.82 -10.72 7.17
C ALA A 410 -16.72 -11.67 6.64
N ALA A 411 -15.54 -11.15 6.30
CA ALA A 411 -14.42 -11.96 5.85
C ALA A 411 -13.89 -12.89 6.96
N PHE A 412 -13.84 -12.43 8.20
CA PHE A 412 -13.50 -13.29 9.36
C PHE A 412 -14.50 -14.43 9.56
N MET A 413 -15.78 -14.17 9.42
CA MET A 413 -16.81 -15.21 9.50
C MET A 413 -16.65 -16.24 8.38
N SER A 414 -16.47 -15.77 7.14
CA SER A 414 -16.20 -16.64 5.99
C SER A 414 -14.96 -17.50 6.19
N ALA A 415 -13.86 -16.92 6.70
CA ALA A 415 -12.64 -17.66 7.00
C ALA A 415 -12.86 -18.73 8.10
N ARG A 416 -13.61 -18.42 9.14
CA ARG A 416 -13.96 -19.40 10.21
C ARG A 416 -14.78 -20.55 9.66
N GLU A 417 -15.79 -20.27 8.84
CA GLU A 417 -16.62 -21.30 8.21
C GLU A 417 -15.80 -22.16 7.24
N HIS A 418 -14.92 -21.54 6.44
CA HIS A 418 -14.03 -22.27 5.54
C HIS A 418 -13.07 -23.16 6.34
N CYS A 419 -12.44 -22.63 7.38
CA CYS A 419 -11.57 -23.39 8.26
C CYS A 419 -12.31 -24.57 8.90
N ALA A 420 -13.52 -24.36 9.43
CA ALA A 420 -14.31 -25.45 10.05
C ALA A 420 -14.61 -26.60 9.08
N ARG A 421 -14.76 -26.31 7.78
CA ARG A 421 -15.00 -27.33 6.75
C ARG A 421 -13.73 -28.02 6.25
N THR A 422 -12.62 -27.29 6.18
CA THR A 422 -11.41 -27.73 5.47
C THR A 422 -10.26 -28.12 6.38
N PHE A 423 -10.29 -27.67 7.63
CA PHE A 423 -9.21 -27.95 8.58
C PHE A 423 -9.09 -29.45 8.87
N LYS A 424 -7.87 -29.93 8.70
CA LYS A 424 -7.45 -31.25 9.18
C LYS A 424 -6.17 -31.05 9.98
N PRO A 425 -6.07 -31.63 11.20
CA PRO A 425 -4.83 -31.53 11.97
C PRO A 425 -3.65 -31.99 11.14
N GLY A 426 -2.68 -31.09 10.96
CA GLY A 426 -1.50 -31.37 10.14
C GLY A 426 -0.54 -32.34 10.82
N GLY A 427 0.05 -33.26 10.06
CA GLY A 427 1.18 -34.08 10.50
C GLY A 427 2.45 -33.22 10.72
N ALA A 428 3.57 -33.88 11.06
CA ALA A 428 4.84 -33.20 11.35
C ALA A 428 5.32 -32.33 10.19
N SER A 429 5.20 -32.77 8.94
CA SER A 429 5.58 -32.00 7.75
C SER A 429 4.76 -30.72 7.58
N ALA A 430 3.44 -30.76 7.76
CA ALA A 430 2.57 -29.58 7.67
C ALA A 430 2.89 -28.51 8.73
N ARG A 431 3.54 -28.89 9.82
CA ARG A 431 3.99 -27.98 10.88
C ARG A 431 5.42 -27.47 10.66
N LEU A 432 6.31 -28.29 10.12
CA LEU A 432 7.73 -27.95 9.95
C LEU A 432 8.01 -27.18 8.66
N VAL A 433 7.34 -27.55 7.57
CA VAL A 433 7.59 -26.93 6.24
C VAL A 433 7.36 -25.42 6.23
N PRO A 434 6.27 -24.86 6.80
CA PRO A 434 6.09 -23.41 6.85
C PRO A 434 7.21 -22.71 7.61
N LEU A 435 7.66 -23.25 8.74
CA LEU A 435 8.75 -22.66 9.53
C LEU A 435 10.09 -22.69 8.78
N ALA A 436 10.40 -23.80 8.11
CA ALA A 436 11.61 -23.92 7.31
C ALA A 436 11.60 -22.97 6.11
N ARG A 437 10.48 -22.87 5.40
CA ARG A 437 10.30 -21.96 4.27
C ARG A 437 10.43 -20.50 4.70
N TRP A 438 9.79 -20.10 5.80
CA TRP A 438 9.92 -18.77 6.38
C TRP A 438 11.37 -18.44 6.73
N ALA A 439 12.05 -19.30 7.49
CA ALA A 439 13.44 -19.10 7.87
C ALA A 439 14.37 -18.97 6.65
N ALA A 440 14.23 -19.88 5.69
CA ALA A 440 15.04 -19.89 4.47
C ALA A 440 14.83 -18.61 3.65
N PHE A 441 13.58 -18.20 3.43
CA PHE A 441 13.26 -17.02 2.63
C PHE A 441 13.79 -15.74 3.26
N HIS A 442 13.60 -15.53 4.58
CA HIS A 442 14.10 -14.35 5.26
C HIS A 442 15.64 -14.32 5.35
N THR A 443 16.28 -15.48 5.54
CA THR A 443 17.74 -15.55 5.52
C THR A 443 18.30 -15.22 4.14
N LEU A 444 17.65 -15.71 3.07
CA LEU A 444 18.03 -15.38 1.69
C LEU A 444 17.87 -13.87 1.42
N LEU A 445 16.74 -13.27 1.79
CA LEU A 445 16.51 -11.84 1.62
C LEU A 445 17.53 -10.99 2.40
N ALA A 446 17.86 -11.36 3.64
CA ALA A 446 18.87 -10.67 4.44
C ALA A 446 20.26 -10.77 3.76
N GLY A 447 20.58 -11.91 3.17
CA GLY A 447 21.81 -12.12 2.38
C GLY A 447 21.85 -11.23 1.15
N LEU A 448 20.78 -11.23 0.34
CA LEU A 448 20.66 -10.39 -0.85
C LEU A 448 20.71 -8.90 -0.52
N GLY A 449 20.14 -8.48 0.61
CA GLY A 449 20.19 -7.10 1.06
C GLY A 449 21.60 -6.57 1.35
N ARG A 450 22.59 -7.42 1.57
CA ARG A 450 23.99 -7.03 1.78
C ARG A 450 24.74 -6.67 0.49
N VAL A 451 24.25 -7.12 -0.66
CA VAL A 451 24.88 -6.89 -1.97
C VAL A 451 24.50 -5.54 -2.58
N ARG A 452 23.55 -4.83 -1.98
CA ARG A 452 23.06 -3.51 -2.44
C ARG A 452 23.49 -2.40 -1.49
N ALA A 453 23.72 -1.20 -2.05
CA ALA A 453 23.92 -0.01 -1.24
C ALA A 453 22.67 0.28 -0.38
N PRO A 454 22.83 0.77 0.85
CA PRO A 454 21.72 1.18 1.69
C PRO A 454 20.89 2.27 1.00
N ALA A 455 19.58 2.09 0.94
CA ALA A 455 18.68 3.11 0.46
C ALA A 455 18.59 4.26 1.49
N VAL A 456 18.62 5.50 1.02
CA VAL A 456 18.33 6.65 1.87
C VAL A 456 16.80 6.77 1.97
N LEU A 457 16.29 6.44 3.15
CA LEU A 457 14.86 6.49 3.45
C LEU A 457 14.65 7.50 4.59
N ASN A 458 13.57 8.28 4.50
CA ASN A 458 13.19 9.25 5.51
C ASN A 458 14.31 10.26 5.86
N ARG A 459 14.83 10.98 4.85
CA ARG A 459 15.92 11.98 4.96
C ARG A 459 15.63 13.06 6.01
N HIS A 460 14.37 13.38 6.24
CA HIS A 460 13.95 14.44 7.14
C HIS A 460 13.66 13.95 8.57
N GLY A 461 13.82 12.64 8.85
CA GLY A 461 13.68 12.07 10.20
C GLY A 461 12.29 12.26 10.83
N ARG A 462 11.24 12.53 10.05
CA ARG A 462 9.91 12.84 10.56
C ARG A 462 9.27 11.60 11.18
N ARG A 463 8.66 11.78 12.36
CA ARG A 463 7.98 10.70 13.08
C ARG A 463 6.71 10.30 12.32
N GLN A 464 6.52 9.00 12.14
CA GLN A 464 5.29 8.42 11.63
C GLN A 464 4.32 8.12 12.79
N PRO A 465 3.00 8.08 12.56
CA PRO A 465 2.04 7.75 13.60
C PRO A 465 2.29 6.34 14.18
N GLY A 466 2.03 6.18 15.47
CA GLY A 466 2.16 4.90 16.16
C GLY A 466 0.88 4.06 16.11
N TRP A 467 0.94 2.87 16.73
CA TRP A 467 -0.19 1.93 16.79
C TRP A 467 -1.39 2.48 17.56
N GLU A 468 -1.14 3.22 18.63
CA GLU A 468 -2.19 3.68 19.55
C GLU A 468 -2.76 5.06 19.20
N ARG A 469 -2.05 5.89 18.44
CA ARG A 469 -2.43 7.30 18.21
C ARG A 469 -2.30 7.69 16.75
N VAL A 470 -3.34 8.33 16.24
CA VAL A 470 -3.20 9.30 15.14
C VAL A 470 -2.71 10.57 15.82
N THR A 471 -1.43 10.87 15.70
CA THR A 471 -0.87 12.09 16.32
C THR A 471 -1.44 13.31 15.58
N PRO A 472 -2.16 14.23 16.27
CA PRO A 472 -2.40 15.55 15.71
C PRO A 472 -1.03 16.22 15.43
N ALA A 473 -0.97 17.05 14.40
CA ALA A 473 0.20 17.88 14.18
C ALA A 473 0.48 18.63 15.49
N THR A 474 1.60 18.33 16.14
CA THR A 474 2.11 19.21 17.20
C THR A 474 2.48 20.50 16.50
N ALA A 475 1.73 21.57 16.82
CA ALA A 475 2.15 22.93 16.54
C ALA A 475 3.54 23.10 17.13
N ALA A 476 4.55 23.27 16.30
CA ALA A 476 5.87 23.72 16.61
C ALA A 476 6.09 25.07 15.95
#